data_656dd88a9dd6e7849a580c2ce5c7672b
#
_entry.id   656dd88a9dd6e7849a580c2ce5c7672b
#
_cell.length_a   1.000
_cell.length_b   1.000
_cell.length_c   1.000
_cell.angle_alpha   90.00
_cell.angle_beta   90.00
_cell.angle_gamma   90.00
#
_symmetry.space_group_name_H-M   'P 1'
#
loop_
_entity.id
_entity.type
_entity.pdbx_description
1 polymer ?
#
loop_
_entity_poly.entity_id
_entity_poly.type
_entity_poly.pdbx_seq_one_letter_code
_entity_poly.pdbx_strand_id
1 'polypeptide(L)'
;SWNLGRYQRRPEAFDDAQVRTLHWHFKWAVAVAGANPRVSKDKVRQLEASLEEFYRSGGASMHVVHGERASVAGLLGLEEEAAEELAAWRATHRDENADCEGCDPMRQVAFAYRTEAWELAVATAVPVLTGAVSCSVQPQTTQSLVLLPLLASGRPRAAWEAHLRSYREIRRNPKALISLAYHLEYLALVGRVDRGLELLRRHLSWL
;
A
#
# COMPACT_ATOMS: atom_id res chain seq x y z
N SER A 1 16.64 11.47 -7.73
CA SER A 1 17.39 11.75 -6.49
C SER A 1 18.89 11.89 -6.80
N TRP A 2 19.66 12.51 -5.91
CA TRP A 2 21.12 12.66 -6.09
C TRP A 2 21.82 11.30 -6.24
N ASN A 3 21.46 10.32 -5.45
CA ASN A 3 22.02 8.96 -5.52
C ASN A 3 21.70 8.25 -6.85
N LEU A 4 20.49 8.37 -7.36
CA LEU A 4 20.14 7.80 -8.66
C LEU A 4 20.95 8.43 -9.80
N GLY A 5 21.06 9.75 -9.82
CA GLY A 5 21.89 10.43 -10.82
C GLY A 5 23.40 10.11 -10.70
N ARG A 6 23.88 9.80 -9.49
CA ARG A 6 25.26 9.31 -9.30
C ARG A 6 25.43 7.90 -9.83
N TYR A 7 24.49 7.00 -9.54
CA TYR A 7 24.48 5.64 -10.07
C TYR A 7 24.46 5.62 -11.60
N GLN A 8 23.58 6.42 -12.22
CA GLN A 8 23.50 6.50 -13.68
C GLN A 8 24.80 6.94 -14.35
N ARG A 9 25.61 7.77 -13.68
CA ARG A 9 26.91 8.23 -14.20
C ARG A 9 28.07 7.30 -13.89
N ARG A 10 28.00 6.55 -12.80
CA ARG A 10 29.08 5.68 -12.30
C ARG A 10 28.50 4.45 -11.62
N PRO A 11 27.88 3.51 -12.37
CA PRO A 11 27.29 2.32 -11.79
C PRO A 11 28.33 1.44 -11.07
N GLU A 12 29.56 1.43 -11.55
CA GLU A 12 30.68 0.68 -10.95
C GLU A 12 31.09 1.14 -9.54
N ALA A 13 30.63 2.31 -9.12
CA ALA A 13 30.86 2.83 -7.77
C ALA A 13 29.85 2.35 -6.72
N PHE A 14 28.94 1.46 -7.12
CA PHE A 14 27.87 0.91 -6.25
C PHE A 14 28.00 -0.60 -6.21
N ASP A 15 27.95 -1.16 -5.01
CA ASP A 15 27.80 -2.60 -4.81
C ASP A 15 26.32 -3.04 -4.93
N ASP A 16 26.09 -4.36 -5.00
CA ASP A 16 24.75 -4.94 -5.17
C ASP A 16 23.79 -4.52 -4.04
N ALA A 17 24.27 -4.38 -2.81
CA ALA A 17 23.43 -3.96 -1.68
C ALA A 17 22.98 -2.51 -1.81
N GLN A 18 23.86 -1.64 -2.30
CA GLN A 18 23.56 -0.24 -2.58
C GLN A 18 22.59 -0.11 -3.76
N VAL A 19 22.74 -0.92 -4.81
CA VAL A 19 21.82 -0.98 -5.95
C VAL A 19 20.44 -1.43 -5.49
N ARG A 20 20.33 -2.51 -4.70
CA ARG A 20 19.05 -2.93 -4.09
C ARG A 20 18.41 -1.83 -3.26
N THR A 21 19.21 -1.12 -2.47
CA THR A 21 18.72 0.03 -1.68
C THR A 21 18.16 1.14 -2.56
N LEU A 22 18.78 1.40 -3.73
CA LEU A 22 18.25 2.36 -4.70
C LEU A 22 16.92 1.93 -5.30
N HIS A 23 16.76 0.64 -5.66
CA HIS A 23 15.48 0.09 -6.12
C HIS A 23 14.37 0.32 -5.07
N TRP A 24 14.62 -0.03 -3.81
CA TRP A 24 13.67 0.15 -2.72
C TRP A 24 13.30 1.62 -2.48
N HIS A 25 14.28 2.51 -2.41
CA HIS A 25 14.03 3.93 -2.18
C HIS A 25 13.29 4.58 -3.36
N PHE A 26 13.57 4.13 -4.59
CA PHE A 26 12.92 4.71 -5.76
C PHE A 26 11.44 4.31 -5.85
N LYS A 27 11.10 3.04 -5.63
CA LYS A 27 9.69 2.63 -5.60
C LYS A 27 8.91 3.39 -4.52
N TRP A 28 9.47 3.55 -3.32
CA TRP A 28 8.83 4.34 -2.27
C TRP A 28 8.69 5.81 -2.63
N ALA A 29 9.65 6.39 -3.33
CA ALA A 29 9.54 7.77 -3.81
C ALA A 29 8.39 7.95 -4.81
N VAL A 30 8.17 6.97 -5.71
CA VAL A 30 7.02 6.95 -6.63
C VAL A 30 5.71 6.82 -5.86
N ALA A 31 5.61 5.87 -4.94
CA ALA A 31 4.42 5.67 -4.09
C ALA A 31 4.04 6.95 -3.32
N VAL A 32 5.03 7.58 -2.67
CA VAL A 32 4.80 8.83 -1.90
C VAL A 32 4.44 9.98 -2.82
N ALA A 33 5.07 10.10 -3.99
CA ALA A 33 4.74 11.14 -4.97
C ALA A 33 3.31 10.98 -5.49
N GLY A 34 2.88 9.76 -5.80
CA GLY A 34 1.51 9.46 -6.25
C GLY A 34 0.44 9.77 -5.20
N ALA A 35 0.77 9.61 -3.92
CA ALA A 35 -0.14 9.92 -2.81
C ALA A 35 -0.12 11.40 -2.39
N ASN A 36 0.80 12.23 -2.90
CA ASN A 36 0.94 13.61 -2.48
C ASN A 36 0.20 14.57 -3.42
N PRO A 37 -0.87 15.25 -2.97
CA PRO A 37 -1.67 16.15 -3.81
C PRO A 37 -0.89 17.39 -4.31
N ARG A 38 0.30 17.66 -3.78
CA ARG A 38 1.18 18.76 -4.23
C ARG A 38 2.09 18.35 -5.40
N VAL A 39 2.14 17.07 -5.75
CA VAL A 39 2.91 16.57 -6.89
C VAL A 39 1.97 16.46 -8.09
N SER A 40 2.30 17.12 -9.21
CA SER A 40 1.47 17.06 -10.41
C SER A 40 1.44 15.66 -11.02
N LYS A 41 0.34 15.32 -11.69
CA LYS A 41 0.20 14.04 -12.43
C LYS A 41 1.37 13.84 -13.41
N ASP A 42 1.75 14.86 -14.16
CA ASP A 42 2.87 14.78 -15.10
C ASP A 42 4.19 14.42 -14.40
N LYS A 43 4.40 14.98 -13.21
CA LYS A 43 5.60 14.65 -12.43
C LYS A 43 5.57 13.22 -11.91
N VAL A 44 4.41 12.73 -11.50
CA VAL A 44 4.24 11.32 -11.12
C VAL A 44 4.53 10.41 -12.30
N ARG A 45 3.97 10.69 -13.48
CA ARG A 45 4.23 9.92 -14.72
C ARG A 45 5.71 9.91 -15.13
N GLN A 46 6.41 11.04 -14.98
CA GLN A 46 7.86 11.09 -15.20
C GLN A 46 8.62 10.19 -14.22
N LEU A 47 8.20 10.15 -12.96
CA LEU A 47 8.82 9.29 -11.96
C LEU A 47 8.55 7.81 -12.25
N GLU A 48 7.34 7.43 -12.66
CA GLU A 48 6.98 6.06 -13.08
C GLU A 48 7.81 5.61 -14.29
N ALA A 49 7.94 6.46 -15.31
CA ALA A 49 8.78 6.16 -16.48
C ALA A 49 10.26 6.00 -16.11
N SER A 50 10.75 6.85 -15.20
CA SER A 50 12.12 6.75 -14.69
C SER A 50 12.33 5.50 -13.83
N LEU A 51 11.33 5.06 -13.07
CA LEU A 51 11.35 3.82 -12.31
C LEU A 51 11.43 2.62 -13.25
N GLU A 52 10.58 2.59 -14.27
CA GLU A 52 10.57 1.54 -15.28
C GLU A 52 11.93 1.41 -15.98
N GLU A 53 12.49 2.52 -16.45
CA GLU A 53 13.80 2.54 -17.10
C GLU A 53 14.90 2.02 -16.17
N PHE A 54 14.87 2.43 -14.89
CA PHE A 54 15.85 2.00 -13.90
C PHE A 54 15.76 0.48 -13.64
N TYR A 55 14.55 -0.08 -13.52
CA TYR A 55 14.35 -1.52 -13.31
C TYR A 55 14.74 -2.30 -14.57
N ARG A 56 14.34 -1.85 -15.75
CA ARG A 56 14.65 -2.49 -17.02
C ARG A 56 16.16 -2.52 -17.31
N SER A 57 16.85 -1.41 -17.15
CA SER A 57 18.30 -1.31 -17.37
C SER A 57 19.11 -2.14 -16.37
N GLY A 58 18.61 -2.33 -15.16
CA GLY A 58 19.18 -3.19 -14.14
C GLY A 58 18.82 -4.68 -14.28
N GLY A 59 18.03 -5.07 -15.28
CA GLY A 59 17.58 -6.46 -15.46
C GLY A 59 16.62 -6.95 -14.37
N ALA A 60 16.04 -6.04 -13.56
CA ALA A 60 15.09 -6.37 -12.52
C ALA A 60 13.70 -6.66 -13.09
N SER A 61 12.89 -7.43 -12.34
CA SER A 61 11.51 -7.73 -12.72
C SER A 61 10.65 -6.47 -12.74
N MET A 62 9.75 -6.38 -13.73
CA MET A 62 8.75 -5.33 -13.83
C MET A 62 7.60 -5.48 -12.81
N HIS A 63 7.59 -6.54 -12.02
CA HIS A 63 6.57 -6.78 -10.98
C HIS A 63 6.37 -5.56 -10.08
N VAL A 64 7.44 -4.98 -9.55
CA VAL A 64 7.36 -3.79 -8.70
C VAL A 64 6.81 -2.59 -9.46
N VAL A 65 7.23 -2.37 -10.70
CA VAL A 65 6.79 -1.23 -11.53
C VAL A 65 5.28 -1.30 -11.77
N HIS A 66 4.77 -2.46 -12.16
CA HIS A 66 3.33 -2.69 -12.33
C HIS A 66 2.55 -2.48 -11.02
N GLY A 67 3.08 -2.96 -9.89
CA GLY A 67 2.45 -2.78 -8.58
C GLY A 67 2.36 -1.31 -8.15
N GLU A 68 3.39 -0.50 -8.39
CA GLU A 68 3.37 0.92 -8.10
C GLU A 68 2.42 1.68 -9.04
N ARG A 69 2.42 1.37 -10.36
CA ARG A 69 1.49 1.96 -11.33
C ARG A 69 0.03 1.65 -11.01
N ALA A 70 -0.28 0.40 -10.68
CA ALA A 70 -1.63 0.02 -10.24
C ALA A 70 -2.09 0.83 -9.00
N SER A 71 -1.18 1.02 -8.05
CA SER A 71 -1.45 1.79 -6.84
C SER A 71 -1.68 3.27 -7.13
N VAL A 72 -0.82 3.87 -7.95
CA VAL A 72 -0.90 5.29 -8.35
C VAL A 72 -2.15 5.54 -9.20
N ALA A 73 -2.41 4.72 -10.22
CA ALA A 73 -3.60 4.82 -11.05
C ALA A 73 -4.89 4.75 -10.21
N GLY A 74 -4.94 3.83 -9.25
CA GLY A 74 -6.07 3.73 -8.31
C GLY A 74 -6.25 4.97 -7.43
N LEU A 75 -5.16 5.61 -6.98
CA LEU A 75 -5.23 6.87 -6.22
C LEU A 75 -5.69 8.04 -7.10
N LEU A 76 -5.42 8.01 -8.39
CA LEU A 76 -5.82 9.02 -9.36
C LEU A 76 -7.24 8.81 -9.91
N GLY A 77 -7.94 7.74 -9.53
CA GLY A 77 -9.26 7.37 -10.04
C GLY A 77 -9.25 6.85 -11.49
N LEU A 78 -8.11 6.35 -11.98
CA LEU A 78 -7.92 5.78 -13.30
C LEU A 78 -8.15 4.26 -13.23
N GLU A 79 -9.41 3.85 -13.09
CA GLU A 79 -9.80 2.48 -12.73
C GLU A 79 -9.36 1.44 -13.78
N GLU A 80 -9.54 1.73 -15.07
CA GLU A 80 -9.14 0.84 -16.17
C GLU A 80 -7.63 0.60 -16.15
N GLU A 81 -6.83 1.67 -16.08
CA GLU A 81 -5.38 1.58 -15.99
C GLU A 81 -4.94 0.82 -14.73
N ALA A 82 -5.57 1.10 -13.60
CA ALA A 82 -5.28 0.41 -12.35
C ALA A 82 -5.55 -1.10 -12.44
N ALA A 83 -6.62 -1.50 -13.14
CA ALA A 83 -6.96 -2.90 -13.37
C ALA A 83 -5.98 -3.60 -14.32
N GLU A 84 -5.58 -2.94 -15.41
CA GLU A 84 -4.58 -3.44 -16.36
C GLU A 84 -3.22 -3.65 -15.68
N GLU A 85 -2.75 -2.65 -14.96
CA GLU A 85 -1.47 -2.73 -14.23
C GLU A 85 -1.51 -3.77 -13.10
N LEU A 86 -2.65 -3.95 -12.42
CA LEU A 86 -2.82 -5.01 -11.44
C LEU A 86 -2.78 -6.41 -12.08
N ALA A 87 -3.35 -6.57 -13.28
CA ALA A 87 -3.28 -7.83 -14.02
C ALA A 87 -1.85 -8.12 -14.46
N ALA A 88 -1.14 -7.12 -14.99
CA ALA A 88 0.28 -7.24 -15.35
C ALA A 88 1.16 -7.57 -14.12
N TRP A 89 0.90 -6.93 -12.98
CA TRP A 89 1.59 -7.22 -11.73
C TRP A 89 1.42 -8.69 -11.30
N ARG A 90 0.22 -9.24 -11.39
CA ARG A 90 -0.05 -10.64 -11.05
C ARG A 90 0.61 -11.63 -12.01
N ALA A 91 0.72 -11.26 -13.29
CA ALA A 91 1.32 -12.11 -14.33
C ALA A 91 2.86 -12.06 -14.35
N THR A 92 3.46 -11.01 -13.75
CA THR A 92 4.91 -10.81 -13.77
C THR A 92 5.56 -11.53 -12.57
N HIS A 93 6.67 -12.25 -12.83
CA HIS A 93 7.39 -12.96 -11.78
C HIS A 93 7.94 -11.99 -10.72
N ARG A 94 7.97 -12.43 -9.49
CA ARG A 94 8.57 -11.72 -8.36
C ARG A 94 10.09 -11.89 -8.37
N ASP A 95 10.81 -10.87 -7.94
CA ASP A 95 12.23 -10.93 -7.66
C ASP A 95 12.53 -10.38 -6.25
N GLU A 96 13.80 -10.21 -5.93
CA GLU A 96 14.26 -9.70 -4.62
C GLU A 96 13.83 -8.26 -4.31
N ASN A 97 13.38 -7.50 -5.32
CA ASN A 97 12.88 -6.13 -5.17
C ASN A 97 11.37 -6.10 -4.84
N ALA A 98 10.66 -7.22 -4.96
CA ALA A 98 9.25 -7.34 -4.61
C ALA A 98 9.02 -7.08 -3.11
N ASP A 99 7.84 -6.60 -2.75
CA ASP A 99 7.43 -6.52 -1.35
C ASP A 99 7.36 -7.92 -0.74
N CYS A 100 7.24 -8.01 0.59
CA CYS A 100 7.08 -9.31 1.22
C CYS A 100 5.74 -9.95 0.84
N GLU A 101 5.67 -11.29 0.87
CA GLU A 101 4.47 -12.05 0.54
C GLU A 101 3.24 -11.66 1.37
N GLY A 102 3.44 -11.14 2.58
CA GLY A 102 2.36 -10.63 3.43
C GLY A 102 1.77 -9.29 2.93
N CYS A 103 2.51 -8.52 2.12
CA CYS A 103 2.04 -7.25 1.59
C CYS A 103 1.30 -7.38 0.26
N ASP A 104 1.50 -8.45 -0.49
CA ASP A 104 0.82 -8.65 -1.78
C ASP A 104 -0.71 -8.77 -1.65
N PRO A 105 -1.27 -9.59 -0.73
CA PRO A 105 -2.70 -9.60 -0.48
C PRO A 105 -3.23 -8.23 -0.08
N MET A 106 -2.50 -7.48 0.75
CA MET A 106 -2.90 -6.13 1.15
C MET A 106 -3.05 -5.18 -0.04
N ARG A 107 -2.13 -5.20 -1.02
CA ARG A 107 -2.24 -4.39 -2.24
C ARG A 107 -3.50 -4.71 -3.03
N GLN A 108 -3.84 -6.00 -3.16
CA GLN A 108 -5.05 -6.44 -3.83
C GLN A 108 -6.33 -6.06 -3.06
N VAL A 109 -6.28 -6.16 -1.72
CA VAL A 109 -7.36 -5.68 -0.85
C VAL A 109 -7.56 -4.17 -1.02
N ALA A 110 -6.48 -3.39 -1.08
CA ALA A 110 -6.57 -1.94 -1.29
C ALA A 110 -7.18 -1.58 -2.65
N PHE A 111 -6.89 -2.36 -3.69
CA PHE A 111 -7.55 -2.20 -4.99
C PHE A 111 -9.05 -2.53 -4.90
N ALA A 112 -9.40 -3.69 -4.37
CA ALA A 112 -10.79 -4.11 -4.20
C ALA A 112 -11.60 -3.17 -3.30
N TYR A 113 -10.95 -2.55 -2.30
CA TYR A 113 -11.54 -1.50 -1.47
C TYR A 113 -11.93 -0.26 -2.31
N ARG A 114 -11.02 0.23 -3.16
CA ARG A 114 -11.28 1.42 -4.00
C ARG A 114 -12.36 1.21 -5.06
N THR A 115 -12.45 -0.01 -5.57
CA THR A 115 -13.48 -0.40 -6.56
C THR A 115 -14.77 -0.93 -5.92
N GLU A 116 -14.90 -0.79 -4.59
CA GLU A 116 -16.05 -1.27 -3.80
C GLU A 116 -16.36 -2.76 -3.98
N ALA A 117 -15.39 -3.54 -4.41
CA ALA A 117 -15.50 -4.99 -4.55
C ALA A 117 -15.35 -5.69 -3.18
N TRP A 118 -16.30 -5.43 -2.27
CA TRP A 118 -16.20 -5.75 -0.85
C TRP A 118 -15.95 -7.24 -0.57
N GLU A 119 -16.70 -8.15 -1.20
CA GLU A 119 -16.50 -9.58 -1.02
C GLU A 119 -15.12 -10.04 -1.52
N LEU A 120 -14.65 -9.47 -2.64
CA LEU A 120 -13.29 -9.73 -3.15
C LEU A 120 -12.24 -9.25 -2.17
N ALA A 121 -12.41 -8.06 -1.58
CA ALA A 121 -11.50 -7.52 -0.58
C ALA A 121 -11.38 -8.46 0.62
N VAL A 122 -12.53 -8.95 1.15
CA VAL A 122 -12.55 -9.87 2.28
C VAL A 122 -11.93 -11.21 1.92
N ALA A 123 -12.25 -11.79 0.77
CA ALA A 123 -11.71 -13.07 0.32
C ALA A 123 -10.18 -13.00 0.13
N THR A 124 -9.70 -11.92 -0.47
CA THR A 124 -8.27 -11.68 -0.72
C THR A 124 -7.47 -11.48 0.58
N ALA A 125 -8.10 -10.94 1.62
CA ALA A 125 -7.46 -10.71 2.92
C ALA A 125 -7.25 -12.00 3.73
N VAL A 126 -7.94 -13.11 3.41
CA VAL A 126 -7.93 -14.36 4.20
C VAL A 126 -6.53 -14.84 4.57
N PRO A 127 -5.54 -14.96 3.66
CA PRO A 127 -4.21 -15.44 4.01
C PRO A 127 -3.52 -14.62 5.10
N VAL A 128 -3.73 -13.29 5.08
CA VAL A 128 -3.18 -12.38 6.11
C VAL A 128 -3.96 -12.49 7.40
N LEU A 129 -5.30 -12.50 7.32
CA LEU A 129 -6.17 -12.54 8.52
C LEU A 129 -6.04 -13.86 9.30
N THR A 130 -5.74 -14.96 8.62
CA THR A 130 -5.50 -16.28 9.23
C THR A 130 -4.07 -16.49 9.71
N GLY A 131 -3.14 -15.57 9.36
CA GLY A 131 -1.73 -15.68 9.72
C GLY A 131 -0.93 -16.63 8.82
N ALA A 132 -1.50 -17.08 7.68
CA ALA A 132 -0.78 -17.88 6.69
C ALA A 132 0.40 -17.10 6.10
N VAL A 133 0.26 -15.79 5.96
CA VAL A 133 1.33 -14.86 5.60
C VAL A 133 1.36 -13.68 6.57
N SER A 134 2.55 -13.20 6.92
CA SER A 134 2.72 -12.09 7.85
C SER A 134 4.04 -11.35 7.61
N CYS A 135 4.15 -10.13 8.17
CA CYS A 135 5.40 -9.37 8.22
C CYS A 135 5.32 -8.31 9.32
N SER A 136 6.29 -7.40 9.39
CA SER A 136 6.34 -6.35 10.41
C SER A 136 5.15 -5.38 10.40
N VAL A 137 4.41 -5.28 9.29
CA VAL A 137 3.23 -4.41 9.12
C VAL A 137 1.93 -5.20 8.91
N GLN A 138 2.00 -6.52 8.84
CA GLN A 138 0.85 -7.41 8.70
C GLN A 138 0.75 -8.34 9.93
N PRO A 139 -0.45 -8.65 10.39
CA PRO A 139 -1.79 -8.47 9.78
C PRO A 139 -2.45 -7.11 10.07
N GLN A 140 -1.90 -6.26 10.95
CA GLN A 140 -2.59 -5.06 11.46
C GLN A 140 -3.02 -4.08 10.38
N THR A 141 -2.22 -3.91 9.31
CA THR A 141 -2.59 -3.01 8.21
C THR A 141 -3.77 -3.56 7.42
N THR A 142 -3.74 -4.86 7.04
CA THR A 142 -4.86 -5.49 6.34
C THR A 142 -6.11 -5.55 7.22
N GLN A 143 -5.98 -5.81 8.53
CA GLN A 143 -7.11 -5.77 9.46
C GLN A 143 -7.77 -4.38 9.52
N SER A 144 -6.99 -3.30 9.42
CA SER A 144 -7.55 -1.95 9.34
C SER A 144 -8.28 -1.71 8.02
N LEU A 145 -7.70 -2.16 6.92
CA LEU A 145 -8.22 -1.95 5.57
C LEU A 145 -9.52 -2.71 5.31
N VAL A 146 -9.71 -3.90 5.92
CA VAL A 146 -10.92 -4.71 5.71
C VAL A 146 -12.11 -4.31 6.59
N LEU A 147 -12.02 -3.27 7.41
CA LEU A 147 -13.10 -2.87 8.32
C LEU A 147 -14.38 -2.53 7.55
N LEU A 148 -14.28 -1.65 6.55
CA LEU A 148 -15.42 -1.32 5.69
C LEU A 148 -15.85 -2.48 4.79
N PRO A 149 -14.97 -3.20 4.09
CA PRO A 149 -15.34 -4.41 3.37
C PRO A 149 -16.13 -5.43 4.20
N LEU A 150 -15.69 -5.71 5.42
CA LEU A 150 -16.43 -6.62 6.33
C LEU A 150 -17.79 -6.06 6.72
N LEU A 151 -17.90 -4.77 6.99
CA LEU A 151 -19.16 -4.12 7.33
C LEU A 151 -20.13 -4.16 6.14
N ALA A 152 -19.68 -3.78 4.95
CA ALA A 152 -20.47 -3.75 3.72
C ALA A 152 -20.89 -5.16 3.26
N SER A 153 -20.10 -6.18 3.57
CA SER A 153 -20.39 -7.60 3.34
C SER A 153 -21.31 -8.23 4.42
N GLY A 154 -21.93 -7.42 5.28
CA GLY A 154 -22.84 -7.91 6.30
C GLY A 154 -22.17 -8.68 7.46
N ARG A 155 -20.89 -8.42 7.74
CA ARG A 155 -20.09 -9.10 8.77
C ARG A 155 -19.67 -8.13 9.90
N PRO A 156 -20.62 -7.41 10.55
CA PRO A 156 -20.29 -6.34 11.51
C PRO A 156 -19.51 -6.84 12.73
N ARG A 157 -19.76 -8.08 13.18
CA ARG A 157 -19.02 -8.67 14.29
C ARG A 157 -17.54 -8.88 13.94
N ALA A 158 -17.25 -9.42 12.75
CA ALA A 158 -15.88 -9.62 12.28
C ALA A 158 -15.16 -8.27 12.09
N ALA A 159 -15.85 -7.25 11.57
CA ALA A 159 -15.32 -5.89 11.46
C ALA A 159 -14.94 -5.32 12.84
N TRP A 160 -15.80 -5.49 13.84
CA TRP A 160 -15.51 -5.04 15.20
C TRP A 160 -14.30 -5.75 15.82
N GLU A 161 -14.21 -7.07 15.65
CA GLU A 161 -13.09 -7.87 16.15
C GLU A 161 -11.77 -7.47 15.45
N ALA A 162 -11.82 -7.22 14.14
CA ALA A 162 -10.67 -6.71 13.37
C ALA A 162 -10.25 -5.32 13.86
N HIS A 163 -11.23 -4.41 14.12
CA HIS A 163 -10.99 -3.09 14.69
C HIS A 163 -10.22 -3.18 16.02
N LEU A 164 -10.69 -4.00 16.95
CA LEU A 164 -10.08 -4.12 18.26
C LEU A 164 -8.64 -4.67 18.18
N ARG A 165 -8.42 -5.70 17.36
CA ARG A 165 -7.09 -6.31 17.18
C ARG A 165 -6.11 -5.34 16.55
N SER A 166 -6.45 -4.81 15.38
CA SER A 166 -5.60 -3.90 14.64
C SER A 166 -5.29 -2.64 15.44
N TYR A 167 -6.29 -1.98 16.03
CA TYR A 167 -6.06 -0.76 16.80
C TYR A 167 -5.12 -0.98 17.99
N ARG A 168 -5.15 -2.14 18.63
CA ARG A 168 -4.23 -2.47 19.71
C ARG A 168 -2.77 -2.44 19.26
N GLU A 169 -2.51 -2.96 18.06
CA GLU A 169 -1.15 -3.01 17.48
C GLU A 169 -0.67 -1.64 16.99
N ILE A 170 -1.57 -0.86 16.35
CA ILE A 170 -1.17 0.40 15.72
C ILE A 170 -1.13 1.61 16.65
N ARG A 171 -1.86 1.60 17.77
CA ARG A 171 -2.14 2.79 18.61
C ARG A 171 -0.91 3.51 19.19
N ARG A 172 0.28 2.97 19.07
CA ARG A 172 1.55 3.56 19.51
C ARG A 172 2.55 3.75 18.37
N ASN A 173 2.11 3.56 17.14
CA ASN A 173 2.96 3.65 15.96
C ASN A 173 2.52 4.81 15.04
N PRO A 174 3.17 5.99 15.08
CA PRO A 174 2.82 7.12 14.23
C PRO A 174 2.88 6.83 12.72
N LYS A 175 3.68 5.82 12.31
CA LYS A 175 3.76 5.39 10.91
C LYS A 175 2.46 4.73 10.42
N ALA A 176 1.55 4.34 11.32
CA ALA A 176 0.27 3.72 11.00
C ALA A 176 -0.88 4.74 10.84
N LEU A 177 -0.60 5.99 10.47
CA LEU A 177 -1.60 7.04 10.33
C LEU A 177 -2.71 6.68 9.33
N ILE A 178 -2.38 6.04 8.21
CA ILE A 178 -3.38 5.57 7.23
C ILE A 178 -4.27 4.49 7.85
N SER A 179 -3.70 3.56 8.61
CA SER A 179 -4.50 2.55 9.33
C SER A 179 -5.45 3.20 10.33
N LEU A 180 -5.00 4.25 11.03
CA LEU A 180 -5.87 5.02 11.93
C LEU A 180 -7.05 5.65 11.18
N ALA A 181 -6.85 6.17 9.96
CA ALA A 181 -7.92 6.75 9.15
C ALA A 181 -9.03 5.72 8.87
N TYR A 182 -8.70 4.48 8.52
CA TYR A 182 -9.69 3.41 8.34
C TYR A 182 -10.47 3.10 9.62
N HIS A 183 -9.84 3.19 10.80
CA HIS A 183 -10.56 3.04 12.06
C HIS A 183 -11.52 4.19 12.34
N LEU A 184 -11.15 5.44 12.01
CA LEU A 184 -12.02 6.60 12.17
C LEU A 184 -13.22 6.52 11.22
N GLU A 185 -13.00 6.18 9.96
CA GLU A 185 -14.05 5.94 8.97
C GLU A 185 -15.02 4.86 9.45
N TYR A 186 -14.51 3.70 9.85
CA TYR A 186 -15.32 2.61 10.38
C TYR A 186 -16.19 3.05 11.57
N LEU A 187 -15.60 3.73 12.56
CA LEU A 187 -16.32 4.19 13.73
C LEU A 187 -17.43 5.20 13.39
N ALA A 188 -17.19 6.07 12.41
CA ALA A 188 -18.21 7.00 11.91
C ALA A 188 -19.38 6.25 11.26
N LEU A 189 -19.09 5.28 10.40
CA LEU A 189 -20.10 4.49 9.68
C LEU A 189 -20.96 3.62 10.60
N VAL A 190 -20.40 3.09 11.70
CA VAL A 190 -21.18 2.32 12.68
C VAL A 190 -21.82 3.19 13.76
N GLY A 191 -21.85 4.52 13.60
CA GLY A 191 -22.50 5.46 14.54
C GLY A 191 -21.73 5.66 15.85
N ARG A 192 -20.46 5.24 15.94
CA ARG A 192 -19.60 5.42 17.13
C ARG A 192 -18.77 6.70 17.06
N VAL A 193 -19.40 7.82 16.71
CA VAL A 193 -18.73 9.10 16.44
C VAL A 193 -17.92 9.58 17.64
N ASP A 194 -18.48 9.51 18.86
CA ASP A 194 -17.77 9.92 20.08
C ASP A 194 -16.47 9.15 20.28
N ARG A 195 -16.49 7.83 19.99
CA ARG A 195 -15.30 7.00 20.04
C ARG A 195 -14.28 7.36 18.97
N GLY A 196 -14.76 7.68 17.76
CA GLY A 196 -13.92 8.22 16.68
C GLY A 196 -13.23 9.50 17.06
N LEU A 197 -13.95 10.46 17.64
CA LEU A 197 -13.39 11.72 18.12
C LEU A 197 -12.37 11.51 19.25
N GLU A 198 -12.62 10.57 20.16
CA GLU A 198 -11.64 10.22 21.20
C GLU A 198 -10.35 9.67 20.58
N LEU A 199 -10.46 8.77 19.59
CA LEU A 199 -9.30 8.27 18.85
C LEU A 199 -8.53 9.39 18.15
N LEU A 200 -9.23 10.26 17.43
CA LEU A 200 -8.64 11.41 16.75
C LEU A 200 -7.88 12.30 17.73
N ARG A 201 -8.50 12.71 18.84
CA ARG A 201 -7.85 13.54 19.87
C ARG A 201 -6.59 12.90 20.43
N ARG A 202 -6.61 11.59 20.66
CA ARG A 202 -5.45 10.83 21.18
C ARG A 202 -4.26 10.86 20.23
N HIS A 203 -4.51 10.96 18.93
CA HIS A 203 -3.47 10.87 17.89
C HIS A 203 -3.22 12.17 17.13
N LEU A 204 -3.78 13.31 17.61
CA LEU A 204 -3.55 14.62 16.97
C LEU A 204 -2.07 14.97 16.79
N SER A 205 -1.21 14.51 17.69
CA SER A 205 0.25 14.73 17.57
C SER A 205 0.92 13.96 16.43
N TRP A 206 0.18 13.09 15.75
CA TRP A 206 0.70 12.36 14.57
C TRP A 206 0.46 13.14 13.26
N LEU A 207 -0.40 14.16 13.28
CA LEU A 207 -0.73 15.02 12.16
C LEU A 207 0.22 16.22 12.06
#